data_1bd78e4b8d73eb0f47a2026cc6bb6d67
#
_entry.id   1bd78e4b8d73eb0f47a2026cc6bb6d67
#
_cell.length_a   1.000
_cell.length_b   1.000
_cell.length_c   1.000
_cell.angle_alpha   90.00
_cell.angle_beta   90.00
_cell.angle_gamma   90.00
#
_symmetry.space_group_name_H-M   'P 1'
#
loop_
_entity.id
_entity.type
_entity.pdbx_description
1 polymer ?
#
loop_
_entity_poly.entity_id
_entity_poly.type
_entity_poly.pdbx_seq_one_letter_code
_entity_poly.pdbx_strand_id
1 'polypeptide(L)'
;MAAARGRANAFAQGAGTSAEQVFAAVSPKVWTVKAAQPQGSQFMIGSAVLIAPGRFITACHVVEKSVGVTLSNGNATLKVDEVLRDPDDRRDLCLLRVAGRLDAAPVQIAPISTLKVGQRVYVIASPRGLELSLTDGLISSLRREPESQVPIIQSSTPVTSGSSGGGLFDEHGRLVGVVRSVATATENFAFSYPAEWVAQLPERYAREIAAWQNEMKASGVRFSGDGNVVGSGFAALADLNALPVPAAQKEPVALAYRQLLLLATPRAFVFTSDGKFGTFSNAAEFSKFRAQCRQAGVTFKLYAVDNAVVWQAAAAAAR
;
A
#
# COMPACT_ATOMS: atom_id res chain seq x y z
N MET A 1 3.25 51.35 8.94
CA MET A 1 3.02 50.01 9.57
C MET A 1 1.63 49.54 9.17
N ALA A 2 1.52 48.70 8.16
CA ALA A 2 0.26 48.12 7.69
C ALA A 2 0.35 46.60 7.85
N ALA A 3 -0.49 46.04 8.71
CA ALA A 3 -0.58 44.65 9.02
C ALA A 3 -1.17 43.88 7.82
N ALA A 4 -0.43 42.91 7.30
CA ALA A 4 -0.94 41.91 6.37
C ALA A 4 -1.85 40.95 7.13
N ARG A 5 -3.15 41.15 7.03
CA ARG A 5 -4.15 40.17 7.50
C ARG A 5 -4.25 39.06 6.48
N GLY A 6 -3.89 37.84 6.89
CA GLY A 6 -4.07 36.62 6.13
C GLY A 6 -5.54 36.45 5.75
N ARG A 7 -5.82 36.28 4.46
CA ARG A 7 -7.14 35.89 3.95
C ARG A 7 -7.36 34.41 4.29
N ALA A 8 -8.10 34.16 5.35
CA ALA A 8 -8.76 32.88 5.52
C ALA A 8 -9.80 32.75 4.40
N ASN A 9 -9.63 31.81 3.49
CA ASN A 9 -10.64 31.48 2.50
C ASN A 9 -11.85 30.87 3.19
N ALA A 10 -12.85 31.71 3.48
CA ALA A 10 -14.20 31.26 3.80
C ALA A 10 -14.82 30.77 2.49
N PHE A 11 -14.99 29.47 2.35
CA PHE A 11 -15.85 28.91 1.34
C PHE A 11 -17.29 29.33 1.64
N ALA A 12 -17.85 30.23 0.84
CA ALA A 12 -19.24 30.66 0.94
C ALA A 12 -20.15 29.45 0.69
N GLN A 13 -21.00 29.12 1.63
CA GLN A 13 -22.08 28.15 1.45
C GLN A 13 -23.09 28.78 0.47
N GLY A 14 -23.20 28.18 -0.75
CA GLY A 14 -24.31 28.59 -1.64
C GLY A 14 -24.10 28.51 -3.15
N ALA A 15 -22.86 28.46 -3.65
CA ALA A 15 -22.61 28.17 -5.07
C ALA A 15 -21.60 27.05 -5.13
N GLY A 16 -21.90 25.93 -5.81
CA GLY A 16 -20.97 24.81 -5.98
C GLY A 16 -19.66 25.32 -6.58
N THR A 17 -18.54 24.90 -6.01
CA THR A 17 -17.19 25.28 -6.48
C THR A 17 -17.03 24.74 -7.90
N SER A 18 -16.54 25.56 -8.84
CA SER A 18 -16.31 25.10 -10.21
C SER A 18 -15.22 24.03 -10.28
N ALA A 19 -15.23 23.18 -11.30
CA ALA A 19 -14.20 22.15 -11.51
C ALA A 19 -12.79 22.79 -11.56
N GLU A 20 -12.66 23.96 -12.15
CA GLU A 20 -11.42 24.75 -12.20
C GLU A 20 -10.94 25.14 -10.80
N GLN A 21 -11.84 25.63 -9.94
CA GLN A 21 -11.50 25.99 -8.56
C GLN A 21 -11.12 24.77 -7.73
N VAL A 22 -11.82 23.65 -7.89
CA VAL A 22 -11.46 22.38 -7.24
C VAL A 22 -10.07 21.93 -7.69
N PHE A 23 -9.79 21.96 -9.00
CA PHE A 23 -8.47 21.59 -9.53
C PHE A 23 -7.37 22.49 -8.98
N ALA A 24 -7.54 23.80 -9.03
CA ALA A 24 -6.55 24.75 -8.52
C ALA A 24 -6.26 24.55 -7.02
N ALA A 25 -7.28 24.24 -6.21
CA ALA A 25 -7.12 24.03 -4.77
C ALA A 25 -6.50 22.67 -4.41
N VAL A 26 -6.71 21.65 -5.24
CA VAL A 26 -6.38 20.24 -4.91
C VAL A 26 -5.12 19.77 -5.66
N SER A 27 -4.86 20.18 -6.89
CA SER A 27 -3.74 19.70 -7.70
C SER A 27 -2.36 19.81 -7.03
N PRO A 28 -2.02 20.83 -6.20
CA PRO A 28 -0.75 20.85 -5.49
C PRO A 28 -0.58 19.73 -4.46
N LYS A 29 -1.67 19.06 -4.12
CA LYS A 29 -1.73 18.01 -3.08
C LYS A 29 -1.80 16.59 -3.68
N VAL A 30 -1.93 16.49 -5.01
CA VAL A 30 -1.94 15.20 -5.73
C VAL A 30 -0.60 15.03 -6.45
N TRP A 31 0.01 13.87 -6.28
CA TRP A 31 1.36 13.59 -6.77
C TRP A 31 1.38 12.31 -7.60
N THR A 32 2.22 12.30 -8.62
CA THR A 32 2.51 11.08 -9.40
C THR A 32 3.37 10.16 -8.58
N VAL A 33 3.00 8.88 -8.53
CA VAL A 33 3.80 7.80 -7.94
C VAL A 33 4.57 7.09 -9.04
N LYS A 34 5.89 6.93 -8.85
CA LYS A 34 6.75 6.04 -9.64
C LYS A 34 7.36 5.00 -8.71
N ALA A 35 6.92 3.76 -8.85
CA ALA A 35 7.37 2.64 -8.04
C ALA A 35 8.29 1.75 -8.89
N ALA A 36 9.59 1.76 -8.58
CA ALA A 36 10.62 1.04 -9.33
C ALA A 36 10.44 -0.46 -9.16
N GLN A 37 10.35 -1.19 -10.27
CA GLN A 37 10.23 -2.65 -10.26
C GLN A 37 11.62 -3.31 -10.18
N PRO A 38 11.73 -4.50 -9.58
CA PRO A 38 13.03 -5.17 -9.36
C PRO A 38 13.77 -5.56 -10.63
N GLN A 39 13.07 -5.66 -11.75
CA GLN A 39 13.62 -6.18 -13.02
C GLN A 39 14.14 -5.06 -13.94
N GLY A 40 14.70 -3.98 -13.40
CA GLY A 40 15.40 -2.96 -14.16
C GLY A 40 14.60 -1.69 -14.45
N SER A 41 14.46 -1.26 -15.71
CA SER A 41 13.95 0.06 -16.09
C SER A 41 12.42 0.23 -16.03
N GLN A 42 11.67 -0.74 -15.53
CA GLN A 42 10.21 -0.67 -15.46
C GLN A 42 9.75 0.01 -14.18
N PHE A 43 8.72 0.84 -14.32
CA PHE A 43 8.05 1.49 -13.19
C PHE A 43 6.56 1.16 -13.22
N MET A 44 6.00 0.87 -12.04
CA MET A 44 4.57 0.99 -11.83
C MET A 44 4.24 2.47 -11.63
N ILE A 45 3.27 2.96 -12.36
CA ILE A 45 2.82 4.36 -12.30
C ILE A 45 1.47 4.42 -11.60
N GLY A 46 1.34 5.38 -10.71
CA GLY A 46 0.10 5.68 -10.01
C GLY A 46 0.06 7.11 -9.52
N SER A 47 -0.84 7.38 -8.61
CA SER A 47 -1.05 8.67 -7.99
C SER A 47 -1.08 8.54 -6.47
N ALA A 48 -0.85 9.65 -5.76
CA ALA A 48 -0.98 9.74 -4.31
C ALA A 48 -1.54 11.10 -3.91
N VAL A 49 -2.20 11.16 -2.75
CA VAL A 49 -2.80 12.39 -2.23
C VAL A 49 -2.19 12.73 -0.88
N LEU A 50 -1.75 13.98 -0.70
CA LEU A 50 -1.22 14.51 0.56
C LEU A 50 -2.34 14.68 1.58
N ILE A 51 -2.32 13.90 2.66
CA ILE A 51 -3.37 13.85 3.70
C ILE A 51 -2.94 14.38 5.06
N ALA A 52 -1.63 14.49 5.28
CA ALA A 52 -1.01 15.11 6.46
C ALA A 52 0.42 15.54 6.10
N PRO A 53 1.09 16.38 6.87
CA PRO A 53 2.49 16.75 6.60
C PRO A 53 3.38 15.53 6.43
N GLY A 54 4.01 15.40 5.24
CA GLY A 54 4.86 14.25 4.88
C GLY A 54 4.14 12.91 4.76
N ARG A 55 2.80 12.88 4.67
CA ARG A 55 2.01 11.65 4.59
C ARG A 55 1.10 11.67 3.38
N PHE A 56 1.24 10.68 2.52
CA PHE A 56 0.43 10.51 1.32
C PHE A 56 -0.33 9.18 1.38
N ILE A 57 -1.55 9.18 0.84
CA ILE A 57 -2.33 7.97 0.63
C ILE A 57 -2.26 7.55 -0.83
N THR A 58 -2.14 6.26 -1.10
CA THR A 58 -2.18 5.68 -2.44
C THR A 58 -2.85 4.30 -2.42
N ALA A 59 -3.12 3.73 -3.59
CA ALA A 59 -3.50 2.33 -3.71
C ALA A 59 -2.26 1.43 -3.53
N CYS A 60 -2.37 0.38 -2.71
CA CYS A 60 -1.22 -0.48 -2.38
C CYS A 60 -0.64 -1.21 -3.59
N HIS A 61 -1.48 -1.69 -4.52
CA HIS A 61 -1.02 -2.40 -5.72
C HIS A 61 -0.06 -1.56 -6.59
N VAL A 62 -0.07 -0.22 -6.46
CA VAL A 62 0.87 0.68 -7.17
C VAL A 62 2.29 0.56 -6.61
N VAL A 63 2.43 0.42 -5.30
CA VAL A 63 3.73 0.45 -4.60
C VAL A 63 4.16 -0.92 -4.11
N GLU A 64 3.26 -1.88 -4.13
CA GLU A 64 3.56 -3.26 -3.78
C GLU A 64 4.62 -3.84 -4.73
N LYS A 65 5.53 -4.66 -4.17
CA LYS A 65 6.62 -5.31 -4.93
C LYS A 65 7.62 -4.33 -5.58
N SER A 66 7.68 -3.09 -5.12
CA SER A 66 8.67 -2.12 -5.62
C SER A 66 9.95 -2.12 -4.76
N VAL A 67 11.08 -1.83 -5.40
CA VAL A 67 12.38 -1.65 -4.71
C VAL A 67 12.65 -0.20 -4.29
N GLY A 68 11.76 0.70 -4.66
CA GLY A 68 11.81 2.11 -4.28
C GLY A 68 10.64 2.88 -4.87
N VAL A 69 10.18 3.87 -4.14
CA VAL A 69 9.04 4.70 -4.53
C VAL A 69 9.45 6.17 -4.51
N THR A 70 9.10 6.89 -5.56
CA THR A 70 9.25 8.35 -5.66
C THR A 70 7.91 9.00 -5.96
N LEU A 71 7.72 10.18 -5.42
CA LEU A 71 6.57 11.05 -5.68
C LEU A 71 7.03 12.25 -6.47
N SER A 72 6.27 12.69 -7.47
CA SER A 72 6.58 13.93 -8.23
C SER A 72 5.34 14.77 -8.48
N ASN A 73 5.52 16.10 -8.39
CA ASN A 73 4.51 17.09 -8.78
C ASN A 73 5.24 18.30 -9.37
N GLY A 74 5.04 18.56 -10.66
CA GLY A 74 5.83 19.53 -11.41
C GLY A 74 7.33 19.20 -11.31
N ASN A 75 8.13 20.16 -10.87
CA ASN A 75 9.58 20.00 -10.72
C ASN A 75 10.00 19.38 -9.37
N ALA A 76 9.05 19.20 -8.45
CA ALA A 76 9.35 18.63 -7.13
C ALA A 76 9.36 17.09 -7.20
N THR A 77 10.36 16.48 -6.57
CA THR A 77 10.47 15.03 -6.43
C THR A 77 10.82 14.69 -4.99
N LEU A 78 10.14 13.70 -4.43
CA LEU A 78 10.33 13.21 -3.07
C LEU A 78 10.57 11.70 -3.11
N LYS A 79 11.53 11.23 -2.31
CA LYS A 79 11.71 9.82 -2.07
C LYS A 79 10.80 9.40 -0.92
N VAL A 80 10.14 8.26 -1.08
CA VAL A 80 9.36 7.64 0.00
C VAL A 80 10.31 6.88 0.90
N ASP A 81 10.24 7.14 2.21
CA ASP A 81 11.09 6.52 3.21
C ASP A 81 10.44 5.28 3.82
N GLU A 82 9.10 5.30 3.93
CA GLU A 82 8.34 4.21 4.54
C GLU A 82 6.99 4.03 3.84
N VAL A 83 6.58 2.78 3.68
CA VAL A 83 5.27 2.38 3.17
C VAL A 83 4.57 1.56 4.26
N LEU A 84 3.45 2.05 4.78
CA LEU A 84 2.57 1.32 5.68
C LEU A 84 1.41 0.77 4.86
N ARG A 85 1.30 -0.55 4.80
CA ARG A 85 0.22 -1.25 4.12
C ARG A 85 -0.94 -1.53 5.08
N ASP A 86 -2.19 -1.36 4.62
CA ASP A 86 -3.33 -1.87 5.39
C ASP A 86 -3.22 -3.41 5.43
N PRO A 87 -3.32 -4.04 6.60
CA PRO A 87 -3.24 -5.49 6.71
C PRO A 87 -4.41 -6.25 6.04
N ASP A 88 -5.48 -5.56 5.69
CA ASP A 88 -6.57 -6.10 4.90
C ASP A 88 -6.37 -5.75 3.41
N ASP A 89 -5.84 -6.69 2.64
CA ASP A 89 -5.55 -6.54 1.21
C ASP A 89 -6.76 -6.09 0.38
N ARG A 90 -7.97 -6.41 0.87
CA ARG A 90 -9.21 -6.00 0.20
C ARG A 90 -9.40 -4.48 0.21
N ARG A 91 -8.74 -3.76 1.13
CA ARG A 91 -8.79 -2.30 1.19
C ARG A 91 -7.84 -1.63 0.21
N ASP A 92 -6.80 -2.33 -0.24
CA ASP A 92 -5.81 -1.84 -1.20
C ASP A 92 -5.31 -0.42 -0.88
N LEU A 93 -5.00 -0.15 0.40
CA LEU A 93 -4.70 1.18 0.91
C LEU A 93 -3.32 1.22 1.56
N CYS A 94 -2.43 2.08 1.06
CA CYS A 94 -1.09 2.32 1.59
C CYS A 94 -0.87 3.77 1.98
N LEU A 95 -0.24 3.98 3.14
CA LEU A 95 0.26 5.27 3.59
C LEU A 95 1.74 5.36 3.28
N LEU A 96 2.13 6.38 2.51
CA LEU A 96 3.51 6.70 2.17
C LEU A 96 4.00 7.81 3.10
N ARG A 97 5.17 7.61 3.69
CA ARG A 97 5.86 8.64 4.47
C ARG A 97 7.09 9.15 3.73
N VAL A 98 7.24 10.44 3.73
CA VAL A 98 8.41 11.14 3.19
C VAL A 98 9.02 12.04 4.25
N ALA A 99 10.35 12.09 4.31
CA ALA A 99 11.04 13.09 5.11
C ALA A 99 10.95 14.47 4.42
N GLY A 100 10.97 15.52 5.24
CA GLY A 100 10.96 16.89 4.77
C GLY A 100 9.63 17.61 4.93
N ARG A 101 9.70 18.92 4.77
CA ARG A 101 8.55 19.81 4.89
C ARG A 101 8.00 20.11 3.49
N LEU A 102 6.70 19.98 3.34
CA LEU A 102 5.96 20.40 2.15
C LEU A 102 5.23 21.70 2.45
N ASP A 103 5.29 22.61 1.52
CA ASP A 103 4.59 23.92 1.65
C ASP A 103 3.08 23.79 1.37
N ALA A 104 2.63 22.67 0.79
CA ALA A 104 1.23 22.43 0.51
C ALA A 104 0.48 21.95 1.78
N ALA A 105 -0.67 22.56 2.07
CA ALA A 105 -1.57 22.09 3.10
C ALA A 105 -2.23 20.77 2.67
N PRO A 106 -2.41 19.79 3.55
CA PRO A 106 -3.10 18.55 3.25
C PRO A 106 -4.56 18.76 2.79
N VAL A 107 -5.12 17.76 2.11
CA VAL A 107 -6.55 17.73 1.80
C VAL A 107 -7.36 17.48 3.08
N GLN A 108 -8.60 17.96 3.08
CA GLN A 108 -9.59 17.53 4.06
C GLN A 108 -10.21 16.21 3.61
N ILE A 109 -10.38 15.27 4.53
CA ILE A 109 -11.05 14.00 4.28
C ILE A 109 -12.51 14.13 4.74
N ALA A 110 -13.45 13.72 3.90
CA ALA A 110 -14.85 13.61 4.27
C ALA A 110 -15.31 12.15 4.26
N PRO A 111 -16.15 11.73 5.24
CA PRO A 111 -16.60 10.35 5.33
C PRO A 111 -17.56 9.98 4.20
N ILE A 112 -17.55 8.71 3.81
CA ILE A 112 -18.44 8.16 2.76
C ILE A 112 -19.93 8.42 3.07
N SER A 113 -20.29 8.53 4.36
CA SER A 113 -21.66 8.83 4.80
C SER A 113 -22.17 10.19 4.35
N THR A 114 -21.29 11.11 3.92
CA THR A 114 -21.69 12.41 3.37
C THR A 114 -22.05 12.35 1.89
N LEU A 115 -21.73 11.25 1.21
CA LEU A 115 -21.99 11.09 -0.21
C LEU A 115 -23.44 10.66 -0.49
N LYS A 116 -23.93 11.09 -1.66
CA LYS A 116 -25.24 10.71 -2.18
C LYS A 116 -25.11 10.27 -3.64
N VAL A 117 -25.90 9.27 -4.05
CA VAL A 117 -26.00 8.91 -5.46
C VAL A 117 -26.52 10.12 -6.24
N GLY A 118 -25.90 10.38 -7.41
CA GLY A 118 -26.17 11.57 -8.21
C GLY A 118 -25.36 12.81 -7.83
N GLN A 119 -24.59 12.78 -6.74
CA GLN A 119 -23.70 13.87 -6.35
C GLN A 119 -22.53 13.98 -7.34
N ARG A 120 -22.17 15.22 -7.74
CA ARG A 120 -21.00 15.48 -8.59
C ARG A 120 -19.71 15.24 -7.81
N VAL A 121 -18.77 14.61 -8.49
CA VAL A 121 -17.44 14.30 -7.95
C VAL A 121 -16.36 14.47 -9.03
N TYR A 122 -15.12 14.63 -8.58
CA TYR A 122 -13.96 14.85 -9.44
C TYR A 122 -12.88 13.84 -9.09
N VAL A 123 -12.28 13.22 -10.12
CA VAL A 123 -11.02 12.49 -9.93
C VAL A 123 -9.88 13.39 -10.37
N ILE A 124 -8.88 13.53 -9.49
CA ILE A 124 -7.61 14.19 -9.82
C ILE A 124 -6.51 13.16 -9.62
N ALA A 125 -5.78 12.89 -10.70
CA ALA A 125 -4.78 11.83 -10.76
C ALA A 125 -3.77 12.12 -11.88
N SER A 126 -2.74 11.26 -12.00
CA SER A 126 -1.70 11.32 -13.03
C SER A 126 -1.83 10.14 -14.01
N PRO A 127 -2.74 10.21 -14.99
CA PRO A 127 -2.95 9.13 -15.95
C PRO A 127 -1.68 8.87 -16.74
N ARG A 128 -1.24 7.60 -16.79
CA ARG A 128 -0.02 7.16 -17.49
C ARG A 128 1.27 7.87 -17.05
N GLY A 129 1.28 8.50 -15.88
CA GLY A 129 2.42 9.27 -15.40
C GLY A 129 2.63 10.61 -16.12
N LEU A 130 1.63 11.07 -16.85
CA LEU A 130 1.58 12.38 -17.47
C LEU A 130 1.24 13.45 -16.40
N GLU A 131 1.07 14.69 -16.83
CA GLU A 131 0.60 15.76 -15.95
C GLU A 131 -0.74 15.43 -15.29
N LEU A 132 -0.98 16.03 -14.12
CA LEU A 132 -2.23 15.84 -13.40
C LEU A 132 -3.41 16.23 -14.27
N SER A 133 -4.42 15.38 -14.26
CA SER A 133 -5.67 15.58 -14.99
C SER A 133 -6.83 15.55 -14.03
N LEU A 134 -7.86 16.35 -14.30
CA LEU A 134 -9.16 16.29 -13.65
C LEU A 134 -10.15 15.63 -14.61
N THR A 135 -10.90 14.67 -14.10
CA THR A 135 -12.10 14.14 -14.74
C THR A 135 -13.28 14.30 -13.79
N ASP A 136 -14.48 14.58 -14.33
CA ASP A 136 -15.68 14.73 -13.52
C ASP A 136 -16.73 13.68 -13.85
N GLY A 137 -17.64 13.48 -12.92
CA GLY A 137 -18.74 12.54 -13.03
C GLY A 137 -19.67 12.61 -11.82
N LEU A 138 -20.51 11.60 -11.68
CA LEU A 138 -21.45 11.48 -10.59
C LEU A 138 -21.18 10.23 -9.78
N ILE A 139 -21.52 10.25 -8.49
CA ILE A 139 -21.64 9.03 -7.70
C ILE A 139 -22.75 8.18 -8.32
N SER A 140 -22.40 7.03 -8.85
CA SER A 140 -23.32 6.09 -9.49
C SER A 140 -23.92 5.11 -8.49
N SER A 141 -23.12 4.68 -7.49
CA SER A 141 -23.56 3.74 -6.45
C SER A 141 -22.67 3.83 -5.21
N LEU A 142 -23.26 3.63 -4.05
CA LEU A 142 -22.60 3.40 -2.77
C LEU A 142 -23.01 2.00 -2.32
N ARG A 143 -22.13 1.03 -2.51
CA ARG A 143 -22.44 -0.38 -2.27
C ARG A 143 -21.31 -1.09 -1.54
N ARG A 144 -21.57 -2.33 -1.16
CA ARG A 144 -20.52 -3.26 -0.73
C ARG A 144 -20.14 -4.16 -1.89
N GLU A 145 -18.87 -4.47 -2.02
CA GLU A 145 -18.37 -5.44 -2.98
C GLU A 145 -18.96 -6.83 -2.65
N PRO A 146 -19.54 -7.56 -3.61
CA PRO A 146 -20.33 -8.76 -3.31
C PRO A 146 -19.57 -9.83 -2.51
N GLU A 147 -18.32 -10.09 -2.87
CA GLU A 147 -17.52 -11.14 -2.26
C GLU A 147 -16.86 -10.70 -0.94
N SER A 148 -16.27 -9.52 -0.93
CA SER A 148 -15.47 -9.03 0.21
C SER A 148 -16.30 -8.29 1.25
N GLN A 149 -17.52 -7.86 0.92
CA GLN A 149 -18.37 -6.98 1.73
C GLN A 149 -17.73 -5.62 2.07
N VAL A 150 -16.66 -5.27 1.36
CA VAL A 150 -15.94 -4.01 1.54
C VAL A 150 -16.75 -2.87 0.92
N PRO A 151 -16.97 -1.74 1.62
CA PRO A 151 -17.59 -0.56 1.04
C PRO A 151 -16.81 -0.04 -0.16
N ILE A 152 -17.50 0.23 -1.25
CA ILE A 152 -16.95 0.75 -2.50
C ILE A 152 -17.80 1.91 -3.03
N ILE A 153 -17.13 2.94 -3.52
CA ILE A 153 -17.73 4.09 -4.18
C ILE A 153 -17.59 3.87 -5.68
N GLN A 154 -18.72 3.75 -6.37
CA GLN A 154 -18.75 3.71 -7.82
C GLN A 154 -19.13 5.09 -8.36
N SER A 155 -18.36 5.61 -9.31
CA SER A 155 -18.61 6.87 -9.99
C SER A 155 -18.50 6.72 -11.51
N SER A 156 -19.13 7.63 -12.25
CA SER A 156 -19.02 7.71 -13.71
C SER A 156 -17.82 8.53 -14.19
N THR A 157 -16.87 8.83 -13.30
CA THR A 157 -15.65 9.56 -13.65
C THR A 157 -14.75 8.68 -14.52
N PRO A 158 -14.27 9.15 -15.69
CA PRO A 158 -13.29 8.42 -16.48
C PRO A 158 -11.97 8.25 -15.73
N VAL A 159 -11.46 7.02 -15.67
CA VAL A 159 -10.15 6.69 -15.09
C VAL A 159 -9.39 5.75 -16.02
N THR A 160 -8.07 5.76 -15.93
CA THR A 160 -7.19 4.90 -16.72
C THR A 160 -5.97 4.48 -15.91
N SER A 161 -5.12 3.64 -16.48
CA SER A 161 -3.85 3.26 -15.87
C SER A 161 -3.07 4.49 -15.40
N GLY A 162 -2.54 4.48 -14.16
CA GLY A 162 -1.93 5.63 -13.51
C GLY A 162 -2.87 6.46 -12.65
N SER A 163 -4.19 6.33 -12.82
CA SER A 163 -5.16 6.96 -11.92
C SER A 163 -5.25 6.31 -10.55
N SER A 164 -4.80 5.05 -10.41
CA SER A 164 -4.76 4.31 -9.14
C SER A 164 -4.03 5.10 -8.06
N GLY A 165 -4.64 5.21 -6.87
CA GLY A 165 -4.11 6.00 -5.76
C GLY A 165 -4.42 7.49 -5.82
N GLY A 166 -4.97 7.98 -6.94
CA GLY A 166 -5.50 9.35 -7.06
C GLY A 166 -6.74 9.57 -6.19
N GLY A 167 -7.11 10.82 -6.01
CA GLY A 167 -8.24 11.16 -5.16
C GLY A 167 -9.54 11.29 -5.93
N LEU A 168 -10.61 10.75 -5.34
CA LEU A 168 -11.99 11.12 -5.64
C LEU A 168 -12.39 12.24 -4.68
N PHE A 169 -12.76 13.40 -5.23
CA PHE A 169 -13.07 14.60 -4.46
C PHE A 169 -14.53 15.00 -4.64
N ASP A 170 -15.12 15.54 -3.60
CA ASP A 170 -16.42 16.19 -3.72
C ASP A 170 -16.31 17.61 -4.31
N GLU A 171 -17.43 18.28 -4.50
CA GLU A 171 -17.51 19.64 -5.02
C GLU A 171 -16.88 20.72 -4.12
N HIS A 172 -16.50 20.35 -2.91
CA HIS A 172 -15.76 21.21 -1.98
C HIS A 172 -14.25 20.92 -1.96
N GLY A 173 -13.75 20.03 -2.82
CA GLY A 173 -12.35 19.60 -2.86
C GLY A 173 -11.95 18.72 -1.67
N ARG A 174 -12.90 18.12 -0.95
CA ARG A 174 -12.63 17.17 0.13
C ARG A 174 -12.43 15.77 -0.46
N LEU A 175 -11.43 15.07 0.02
CA LEU A 175 -11.13 13.70 -0.40
C LEU A 175 -12.17 12.74 0.21
N VAL A 176 -12.94 12.06 -0.63
CA VAL A 176 -13.96 11.09 -0.22
C VAL A 176 -13.56 9.66 -0.56
N GLY A 177 -12.70 9.48 -1.56
CA GLY A 177 -12.24 8.15 -1.96
C GLY A 177 -10.84 8.15 -2.53
N VAL A 178 -10.20 6.98 -2.51
CA VAL A 178 -8.93 6.68 -3.18
C VAL A 178 -9.25 5.81 -4.38
N VAL A 179 -8.85 6.24 -5.56
CA VAL A 179 -9.15 5.54 -6.83
C VAL A 179 -8.43 4.21 -6.86
N ARG A 180 -9.21 3.14 -7.09
CA ARG A 180 -8.73 1.84 -7.53
C ARG A 180 -9.05 1.71 -9.01
N SER A 181 -8.07 1.83 -9.89
CA SER A 181 -8.30 1.60 -11.31
C SER A 181 -8.52 0.12 -11.54
N VAL A 182 -9.71 -0.28 -11.92
CA VAL A 182 -9.96 -1.61 -12.47
C VAL A 182 -9.96 -1.46 -13.97
N ALA A 183 -8.89 -1.91 -14.60
CA ALA A 183 -8.76 -1.90 -16.06
C ALA A 183 -9.59 -3.05 -16.66
N THR A 184 -10.88 -2.88 -16.74
CA THR A 184 -11.66 -3.59 -17.75
C THR A 184 -12.00 -2.58 -18.84
N ALA A 185 -11.52 -2.83 -20.05
CA ALA A 185 -11.58 -1.91 -21.20
C ALA A 185 -13.03 -1.58 -21.68
N THR A 186 -14.03 -2.01 -20.95
CA THR A 186 -15.45 -1.92 -21.34
C THR A 186 -16.33 -1.14 -20.34
N GLU A 187 -15.80 -0.69 -19.20
CA GLU A 187 -16.62 -0.03 -18.19
C GLU A 187 -16.21 1.43 -17.98
N ASN A 188 -17.12 2.34 -18.28
CA ASN A 188 -16.99 3.78 -17.99
C ASN A 188 -17.26 4.09 -16.50
N PHE A 189 -16.76 3.24 -15.58
CA PHE A 189 -16.94 3.42 -14.15
C PHE A 189 -15.60 3.43 -13.43
N ALA A 190 -15.45 4.35 -12.48
CA ALA A 190 -14.38 4.34 -11.52
C ALA A 190 -14.86 3.70 -10.22
N PHE A 191 -13.99 2.91 -9.62
CA PHE A 191 -14.17 2.41 -8.26
C PHE A 191 -13.17 3.07 -7.34
N SER A 192 -13.63 3.48 -6.18
CA SER A 192 -12.79 4.09 -5.15
C SER A 192 -13.12 3.51 -3.78
N TYR A 193 -12.10 3.38 -2.94
CA TYR A 193 -12.28 3.00 -1.55
C TYR A 193 -12.41 4.23 -0.66
N PRO A 194 -13.18 4.15 0.46
CA PRO A 194 -13.34 5.28 1.37
C PRO A 194 -12.02 5.83 1.89
N ALA A 195 -11.76 7.11 1.65
CA ALA A 195 -10.52 7.76 2.09
C ALA A 195 -10.39 7.84 3.61
N GLU A 196 -11.51 7.88 4.34
CA GLU A 196 -11.55 7.93 5.80
C GLU A 196 -10.86 6.75 6.49
N TRP A 197 -10.68 5.63 5.79
CA TRP A 197 -9.99 4.46 6.34
C TRP A 197 -8.53 4.71 6.66
N VAL A 198 -7.91 5.72 6.04
CA VAL A 198 -6.51 6.05 6.30
C VAL A 198 -6.26 6.43 7.76
N ALA A 199 -7.25 7.00 8.43
CA ALA A 199 -7.15 7.35 9.85
C ALA A 199 -6.93 6.11 10.75
N GLN A 200 -7.44 4.95 10.33
CA GLN A 200 -7.32 3.68 11.05
C GLN A 200 -6.02 2.94 10.71
N LEU A 201 -5.36 3.28 9.60
CA LEU A 201 -4.27 2.51 9.05
C LEU A 201 -3.06 2.40 10.01
N PRO A 202 -2.57 3.47 10.67
CA PRO A 202 -1.43 3.35 11.58
C PRO A 202 -1.68 2.39 12.75
N GLU A 203 -2.88 2.43 13.35
CA GLU A 203 -3.25 1.54 14.44
C GLU A 203 -3.43 0.09 13.96
N ARG A 204 -4.06 -0.11 12.81
CA ARG A 204 -4.25 -1.43 12.20
C ARG A 204 -2.91 -2.06 11.85
N TYR A 205 -1.99 -1.29 11.27
CA TYR A 205 -0.63 -1.72 10.97
C TYR A 205 0.14 -2.09 12.25
N ALA A 206 0.08 -1.27 13.28
CA ALA A 206 0.75 -1.55 14.55
C ALA A 206 0.22 -2.85 15.20
N ARG A 207 -1.10 -3.08 15.15
CA ARG A 207 -1.70 -4.34 15.63
C ARG A 207 -1.23 -5.54 14.82
N GLU A 208 -1.14 -5.41 13.51
CA GLU A 208 -0.64 -6.47 12.64
C GLU A 208 0.82 -6.81 12.95
N ILE A 209 1.68 -5.80 13.12
CA ILE A 209 3.09 -6.02 13.49
C ILE A 209 3.20 -6.72 14.85
N ALA A 210 2.38 -6.34 15.84
CA ALA A 210 2.38 -7.00 17.14
C ALA A 210 1.91 -8.46 17.04
N ALA A 211 0.85 -8.72 16.27
CA ALA A 211 0.36 -10.09 16.02
C ALA A 211 1.41 -10.93 15.29
N TRP A 212 2.04 -10.36 14.26
CA TRP A 212 3.14 -11.00 13.53
C TRP A 212 4.32 -11.38 14.45
N GLN A 213 4.79 -10.44 15.26
CA GLN A 213 5.87 -10.71 16.21
C GLN A 213 5.52 -11.83 17.19
N ASN A 214 4.27 -11.89 17.65
CA ASN A 214 3.81 -12.98 18.53
C ASN A 214 3.83 -14.34 17.82
N GLU A 215 3.35 -14.40 16.56
CA GLU A 215 3.42 -15.62 15.75
C GLU A 215 4.86 -16.07 15.50
N MET A 216 5.76 -15.14 15.20
CA MET A 216 7.18 -15.42 14.96
C MET A 216 7.88 -15.87 16.24
N LYS A 217 7.66 -15.22 17.38
CA LYS A 217 8.17 -15.65 18.70
C LYS A 217 7.70 -17.06 19.06
N ALA A 218 6.42 -17.34 18.86
CA ALA A 218 5.84 -18.68 19.07
C ALA A 218 6.42 -19.75 18.11
N SER A 219 7.08 -19.31 17.04
CA SER A 219 7.79 -20.17 16.07
C SER A 219 9.31 -20.20 16.30
N GLY A 220 9.81 -19.65 17.43
CA GLY A 220 11.22 -19.70 17.83
C GLY A 220 12.08 -18.55 17.30
N VAL A 221 11.48 -17.54 16.66
CA VAL A 221 12.21 -16.35 16.19
C VAL A 221 12.53 -15.43 17.36
N ARG A 222 13.76 -14.93 17.40
CA ARG A 222 14.21 -13.96 18.40
C ARG A 222 14.14 -12.54 17.83
N PHE A 223 13.78 -11.59 18.68
CA PHE A 223 13.77 -10.18 18.39
C PHE A 223 14.71 -9.43 19.33
N SER A 224 15.40 -8.43 18.82
CA SER A 224 16.18 -7.48 19.58
C SER A 224 15.28 -6.48 20.33
N GLY A 225 15.85 -5.68 21.22
CA GLY A 225 15.09 -4.72 22.04
C GLY A 225 14.41 -3.61 21.21
N ASP A 226 14.90 -3.32 20.00
CA ASP A 226 14.31 -2.39 19.03
C ASP A 226 13.25 -3.04 18.11
N GLY A 227 12.91 -4.33 18.36
CA GLY A 227 11.88 -5.05 17.62
C GLY A 227 12.34 -5.65 16.29
N ASN A 228 13.61 -5.59 15.95
CA ASN A 228 14.14 -6.21 14.74
C ASN A 228 14.37 -7.72 14.94
N VAL A 229 14.23 -8.48 13.86
CA VAL A 229 14.50 -9.93 13.87
C VAL A 229 16.03 -10.16 14.01
N VAL A 230 16.40 -11.01 14.96
CA VAL A 230 17.80 -11.43 15.13
C VAL A 230 18.13 -12.50 14.10
N GLY A 231 19.02 -12.18 13.16
CA GLY A 231 19.48 -13.09 12.13
C GLY A 231 20.31 -14.25 12.68
N SER A 232 20.35 -15.34 11.94
CA SER A 232 21.14 -16.54 12.26
C SER A 232 22.63 -16.40 11.90
N GLY A 233 22.95 -15.45 11.01
CA GLY A 233 24.27 -15.34 10.37
C GLY A 233 24.55 -16.45 9.35
N PHE A 234 23.55 -17.30 9.03
CA PHE A 234 23.72 -18.43 8.11
C PHE A 234 24.01 -17.98 6.67
N ALA A 235 23.21 -17.06 6.15
CA ALA A 235 23.38 -16.49 4.81
C ALA A 235 22.85 -15.07 4.77
N ALA A 236 23.41 -14.25 3.88
CA ALA A 236 22.83 -12.94 3.59
C ALA A 236 21.46 -13.08 2.91
N LEU A 237 20.55 -12.17 3.18
CA LEU A 237 19.21 -12.17 2.60
C LEU A 237 19.22 -12.18 1.05
N ALA A 238 20.23 -11.57 0.44
CA ALA A 238 20.43 -11.52 -1.01
C ALA A 238 21.10 -12.79 -1.59
N ASP A 239 21.62 -13.69 -0.76
CA ASP A 239 22.32 -14.90 -1.22
C ASP A 239 21.32 -16.04 -1.51
N LEU A 240 20.78 -16.02 -2.72
CA LEU A 240 19.84 -17.05 -3.20
C LEU A 240 20.51 -18.42 -3.41
N ASN A 241 21.84 -18.49 -3.52
CA ASN A 241 22.55 -19.75 -3.68
C ASN A 241 22.61 -20.55 -2.38
N ALA A 242 22.46 -19.89 -1.25
CA ALA A 242 22.44 -20.50 0.09
C ALA A 242 21.08 -21.14 0.43
N LEU A 243 20.07 -21.09 -0.43
CA LEU A 243 18.79 -21.72 -0.19
C LEU A 243 18.95 -23.23 0.06
N PRO A 244 18.41 -23.77 1.17
CA PRO A 244 18.64 -25.16 1.60
C PRO A 244 17.70 -26.13 0.87
N VAL A 245 17.78 -26.15 -0.47
CA VAL A 245 16.91 -26.98 -1.32
C VAL A 245 17.72 -27.78 -2.33
N PRO A 246 17.21 -28.94 -2.78
CA PRO A 246 17.82 -29.71 -3.85
C PRO A 246 17.96 -28.87 -5.15
N ALA A 247 18.98 -29.18 -5.95
CA ALA A 247 19.28 -28.43 -7.18
C ALA A 247 18.07 -28.32 -8.13
N ALA A 248 17.28 -29.39 -8.26
CA ALA A 248 16.08 -29.41 -9.10
C ALA A 248 14.97 -28.42 -8.63
N GLN A 249 14.97 -28.02 -7.36
CA GLN A 249 13.98 -27.10 -6.80
C GLN A 249 14.51 -25.69 -6.62
N LYS A 250 15.79 -25.44 -6.90
CA LYS A 250 16.43 -24.12 -6.62
C LYS A 250 15.75 -22.99 -7.38
N GLU A 251 15.45 -23.16 -8.64
CA GLU A 251 14.92 -22.08 -9.48
C GLU A 251 13.50 -21.64 -9.03
N PRO A 252 12.49 -22.53 -8.87
CA PRO A 252 11.17 -22.10 -8.41
C PRO A 252 11.19 -21.55 -6.97
N VAL A 253 12.02 -22.09 -6.09
CA VAL A 253 12.18 -21.58 -4.74
C VAL A 253 12.86 -20.21 -4.73
N ALA A 254 13.92 -20.01 -5.54
CA ALA A 254 14.59 -18.74 -5.69
C ALA A 254 13.66 -17.66 -6.26
N LEU A 255 12.81 -18.02 -7.22
CA LEU A 255 11.81 -17.11 -7.77
C LEU A 255 10.81 -16.66 -6.70
N ALA A 256 10.23 -17.60 -5.95
CA ALA A 256 9.29 -17.29 -4.87
C ALA A 256 9.95 -16.46 -3.76
N TYR A 257 11.20 -16.76 -3.41
CA TYR A 257 11.95 -16.00 -2.41
C TYR A 257 12.26 -14.58 -2.89
N ARG A 258 12.65 -14.40 -4.17
CA ARG A 258 12.80 -13.06 -4.75
C ARG A 258 11.49 -12.28 -4.69
N GLN A 259 10.37 -12.89 -5.03
CA GLN A 259 9.05 -12.25 -4.94
C GLN A 259 8.72 -11.83 -3.50
N LEU A 260 9.02 -12.68 -2.51
CA LEU A 260 8.85 -12.32 -1.11
C LEU A 260 9.67 -11.09 -0.71
N LEU A 261 10.93 -11.00 -1.17
CA LEU A 261 11.82 -9.89 -0.85
C LEU A 261 11.30 -8.53 -1.37
N LEU A 262 10.31 -8.54 -2.27
CA LEU A 262 9.68 -7.33 -2.80
C LEU A 262 8.46 -6.89 -1.99
N LEU A 263 7.95 -7.76 -1.13
CA LEU A 263 6.84 -7.40 -0.25
C LEU A 263 7.36 -6.49 0.87
N ALA A 264 6.52 -5.56 1.31
CA ALA A 264 6.76 -4.86 2.57
C ALA A 264 6.74 -5.86 3.75
N THR A 265 7.41 -5.50 4.84
CA THR A 265 7.24 -6.23 6.11
C THR A 265 5.83 -6.00 6.68
N PRO A 266 5.25 -6.98 7.37
CA PRO A 266 5.83 -8.25 7.79
C PRO A 266 5.85 -9.29 6.67
N ARG A 267 6.85 -10.16 6.67
CA ARG A 267 6.97 -11.25 5.69
C ARG A 267 7.79 -12.42 6.19
N ALA A 268 7.46 -13.66 5.76
CA ALA A 268 8.26 -14.84 6.09
C ALA A 268 8.35 -15.83 4.92
N PHE A 269 9.45 -16.56 4.90
CA PHE A 269 9.69 -17.70 4.01
C PHE A 269 9.90 -18.96 4.83
N VAL A 270 9.17 -20.02 4.50
CA VAL A 270 9.22 -21.30 5.23
C VAL A 270 9.50 -22.46 4.29
N PHE A 271 10.10 -23.51 4.87
CA PHE A 271 10.17 -24.84 4.26
C PHE A 271 9.43 -25.84 5.17
N THR A 272 8.72 -26.78 4.55
CA THR A 272 7.99 -27.83 5.26
C THR A 272 8.69 -29.17 5.16
N SER A 273 8.43 -30.09 6.11
CA SER A 273 9.04 -31.43 6.12
C SER A 273 8.61 -32.31 4.95
N ASP A 274 7.50 -32.00 4.28
CA ASP A 274 7.03 -32.67 3.06
C ASP A 274 7.61 -32.05 1.76
N GLY A 275 8.64 -31.20 1.89
CA GLY A 275 9.40 -30.66 0.76
C GLY A 275 8.75 -29.46 0.05
N LYS A 276 7.70 -28.87 0.63
CA LYS A 276 7.08 -27.66 0.11
C LYS A 276 7.69 -26.41 0.73
N PHE A 277 7.37 -25.27 0.16
CA PHE A 277 7.71 -23.96 0.71
C PHE A 277 6.48 -23.04 0.71
N GLY A 278 6.52 -22.00 1.53
CA GLY A 278 5.45 -21.02 1.62
C GLY A 278 5.98 -19.60 1.88
N THR A 279 5.22 -18.64 1.43
CA THR A 279 5.46 -17.21 1.66
C THR A 279 4.26 -16.62 2.39
N PHE A 280 4.50 -15.77 3.38
CA PHE A 280 3.48 -15.15 4.20
C PHE A 280 3.78 -13.67 4.35
N SER A 281 2.75 -12.84 4.37
CA SER A 281 2.84 -11.39 4.51
C SER A 281 1.89 -10.82 5.59
N ASN A 282 1.22 -11.70 6.34
CA ASN A 282 0.39 -11.28 7.48
C ASN A 282 0.28 -12.40 8.53
N ALA A 283 -0.02 -11.98 9.77
CA ALA A 283 -0.11 -12.87 10.93
C ALA A 283 -1.24 -13.90 10.80
N ALA A 284 -2.38 -13.51 10.24
CA ALA A 284 -3.55 -14.39 10.16
C ALA A 284 -3.32 -15.58 9.22
N GLU A 285 -2.72 -15.34 8.04
CA GLU A 285 -2.36 -16.41 7.10
C GLU A 285 -1.31 -17.35 7.68
N PHE A 286 -0.29 -16.80 8.34
CA PHE A 286 0.74 -17.59 8.98
C PHE A 286 0.17 -18.45 10.12
N SER A 287 -0.71 -17.89 10.95
CA SER A 287 -1.39 -18.63 12.02
C SER A 287 -2.24 -19.78 11.49
N LYS A 288 -3.00 -19.53 10.40
CA LYS A 288 -3.76 -20.58 9.69
C LYS A 288 -2.85 -21.68 9.15
N PHE A 289 -1.74 -21.32 8.53
CA PHE A 289 -0.75 -22.28 8.03
C PHE A 289 -0.19 -23.15 9.18
N ARG A 290 0.18 -22.54 10.31
CA ARG A 290 0.65 -23.29 11.49
C ARG A 290 -0.38 -24.31 12.00
N ALA A 291 -1.66 -23.89 12.03
CA ALA A 291 -2.75 -24.79 12.43
C ALA A 291 -2.89 -25.96 11.45
N GLN A 292 -2.84 -25.70 10.14
CA GLN A 292 -2.89 -26.73 9.10
C GLN A 292 -1.70 -27.71 9.18
N CYS A 293 -0.49 -27.21 9.38
CA CYS A 293 0.69 -28.05 9.59
C CYS A 293 0.52 -28.99 10.80
N ARG A 294 0.03 -28.45 11.91
CA ARG A 294 -0.23 -29.28 13.13
C ARG A 294 -1.27 -30.37 12.88
N GLN A 295 -2.36 -30.04 12.18
CA GLN A 295 -3.42 -30.99 11.85
C GLN A 295 -2.94 -32.08 10.90
N ALA A 296 -2.07 -31.74 9.95
CA ALA A 296 -1.52 -32.67 8.98
C ALA A 296 -0.29 -33.45 9.46
N GLY A 297 0.21 -33.21 10.69
CA GLY A 297 1.46 -33.79 11.17
C GLY A 297 2.72 -33.33 10.42
N VAL A 298 2.64 -32.23 9.71
CA VAL A 298 3.74 -31.62 8.94
C VAL A 298 4.48 -30.64 9.83
N THR A 299 5.80 -30.72 9.90
CA THR A 299 6.63 -29.69 10.54
C THR A 299 7.11 -28.67 9.52
N PHE A 300 7.49 -27.47 9.98
CA PHE A 300 8.06 -26.44 9.14
C PHE A 300 9.26 -25.78 9.83
N LYS A 301 10.12 -25.14 9.02
CA LYS A 301 11.23 -24.30 9.48
C LYS A 301 11.18 -22.97 8.76
N LEU A 302 11.35 -21.91 9.52
CA LEU A 302 11.50 -20.55 8.96
C LEU A 302 12.90 -20.41 8.34
N TYR A 303 12.95 -19.93 7.11
CA TYR A 303 14.20 -19.56 6.44
C TYR A 303 14.51 -18.07 6.65
N ALA A 304 13.57 -17.22 6.33
CA ALA A 304 13.70 -15.78 6.51
C ALA A 304 12.44 -15.21 7.16
N VAL A 305 12.62 -14.17 7.96
CA VAL A 305 11.55 -13.37 8.57
C VAL A 305 11.96 -11.90 8.43
N ASP A 306 11.06 -11.11 7.89
CA ASP A 306 11.27 -9.69 7.59
C ASP A 306 12.56 -9.47 6.77
N ASN A 307 13.55 -8.80 7.33
CA ASN A 307 14.82 -8.51 6.68
C ASN A 307 15.98 -9.41 7.13
N ALA A 308 15.68 -10.52 7.81
CA ALA A 308 16.71 -11.39 8.37
C ALA A 308 16.54 -12.85 7.99
N VAL A 309 17.63 -13.53 7.65
CA VAL A 309 17.67 -14.98 7.55
C VAL A 309 17.77 -15.56 8.96
N VAL A 310 16.80 -16.41 9.33
CA VAL A 310 16.68 -17.07 10.64
C VAL A 310 17.00 -18.55 10.57
N TRP A 311 17.25 -19.09 9.39
CA TRP A 311 17.59 -20.49 9.15
C TRP A 311 18.82 -20.89 9.93
N GLN A 312 18.73 -22.03 10.60
CA GLN A 312 19.88 -22.69 11.23
C GLN A 312 20.13 -24.00 10.46
N ALA A 313 21.29 -24.09 9.85
CA ALA A 313 21.74 -25.38 9.32
C ALA A 313 21.78 -26.38 10.49
N ALA A 314 21.30 -27.61 10.24
CA ALA A 314 21.50 -28.68 11.21
C ALA A 314 23.01 -28.73 11.55
N ALA A 315 23.35 -28.67 12.83
CA ALA A 315 24.73 -28.85 13.25
C ALA A 315 25.26 -30.12 12.58
N ALA A 316 26.32 -30.00 11.79
CA ALA A 316 26.98 -31.17 11.25
C ALA A 316 27.27 -32.11 12.44
N ALA A 317 26.66 -33.29 12.43
CA ALA A 317 26.92 -34.27 13.45
C ALA A 317 28.45 -34.45 13.50
N ALA A 318 29.05 -33.98 14.57
CA ALA A 318 30.46 -34.24 14.80
C ALA A 318 30.65 -35.77 14.81
N ARG A 319 31.29 -36.28 13.75
CA ARG A 319 31.77 -37.65 13.69
C ARG A 319 33.01 -37.82 14.57
#